data_e4c91788371f19414faf2f03fd68068f
#
_entry.id   e4c91788371f19414faf2f03fd68068f
#
_cell.length_a   1.000
_cell.length_b   1.000
_cell.length_c   1.000
_cell.angle_alpha   90.00
_cell.angle_beta   90.00
_cell.angle_gamma   90.00
#
_symmetry.space_group_name_H-M   'P 1'
#
loop_
_entity.id
_entity.type
_entity.pdbx_description
1 polymer ?
#
loop_
_entity_poly.entity_id
_entity_poly.type
_entity_poly.pdbx_seq_one_letter_code
_entity_poly.pdbx_strand_id
1 'polypeptide(L)'
;VPLYYKALYARFKPQINGEKSQMKPFDESIKKYLNKDGSLDLNKLMKRYIRYIKERGAVMFKGRNYYEGVYQYNLDQFLSLYVEAADGKVYPETQIGGGRIDLLINLNNKEYLIEIKANIDEDQYEKSKKQLKEYIKRKGIKEGWLIIYSDTVKDFEYNLEEENGIKLHIWFIKTNFESPSMVN
;
A
#
# COMPACT_ATOMS: atom_id res chain seq x y z
N VAL A 1 -6.40 11.38 11.28
CA VAL A 1 -7.56 11.42 10.37
C VAL A 1 -7.81 12.87 10.00
N PRO A 2 -7.74 13.26 8.72
CA PRO A 2 -8.03 14.64 8.33
C PRO A 2 -9.39 15.06 8.87
N LEU A 3 -9.49 16.28 9.38
CA LEU A 3 -10.73 16.90 9.90
C LEU A 3 -11.91 16.74 8.90
N TYR A 4 -11.59 16.72 7.63
CA TYR A 4 -12.54 16.55 6.53
C TYR A 4 -13.29 15.21 6.56
N TYR A 5 -12.62 14.13 6.94
CA TYR A 5 -13.24 12.80 7.03
C TYR A 5 -14.21 12.72 8.22
N LYS A 6 -13.86 13.34 9.36
CA LYS A 6 -14.76 13.45 10.52
C LYS A 6 -16.01 14.28 10.20
N ALA A 7 -15.85 15.37 9.43
CA ALA A 7 -16.97 16.21 9.02
C ALA A 7 -17.91 15.51 8.02
N LEU A 8 -17.36 14.78 7.04
CA LEU A 8 -18.16 13.97 6.12
C LEU A 8 -18.88 12.82 6.84
N TYR A 9 -18.20 12.13 7.74
CA TYR A 9 -18.79 11.04 8.51
C TYR A 9 -19.91 11.52 9.44
N ALA A 10 -19.76 12.71 10.06
CA ALA A 10 -20.79 13.30 10.90
C ALA A 10 -22.02 13.76 10.08
N ARG A 11 -21.82 14.17 8.81
CA ARG A 11 -22.87 14.69 7.94
C ARG A 11 -23.70 13.60 7.25
N PHE A 12 -23.13 12.39 7.09
CA PHE A 12 -23.76 11.25 6.45
C PHE A 12 -24.08 10.09 7.41
N LYS A 13 -24.09 10.35 8.74
CA LYS A 13 -24.68 9.38 9.66
C LYS A 13 -26.14 9.17 9.25
N PRO A 14 -26.52 8.00 8.72
CA PRO A 14 -27.93 7.72 8.54
C PRO A 14 -28.56 7.74 9.95
N GLN A 15 -29.56 8.58 10.14
CA GLN A 15 -30.45 8.47 11.29
C GLN A 15 -31.29 7.20 11.07
N ILE A 16 -30.72 6.06 11.41
CA ILE A 16 -31.45 4.80 11.43
C ILE A 16 -32.16 4.77 12.76
N ASN A 17 -33.47 4.84 12.70
CA ASN A 17 -34.37 4.75 13.84
C ASN A 17 -33.99 3.59 14.76
N GLY A 18 -33.49 3.92 15.97
CA GLY A 18 -33.52 3.07 17.15
C GLY A 18 -32.65 1.83 17.20
N GLU A 19 -32.10 1.34 16.10
CA GLU A 19 -31.14 0.25 16.11
C GLU A 19 -29.73 0.80 16.23
N LYS A 20 -29.07 0.52 17.35
CA LYS A 20 -27.62 0.68 17.47
C LYS A 20 -26.99 -0.17 16.39
N SER A 21 -26.68 0.43 15.24
CA SER A 21 -25.80 -0.19 14.29
C SER A 21 -24.51 -0.48 15.05
N GLN A 22 -24.28 -1.75 15.35
CA GLN A 22 -23.00 -2.22 15.83
C GLN A 22 -22.03 -2.11 14.65
N MET A 23 -21.60 -0.89 14.35
CA MET A 23 -20.36 -0.71 13.62
C MET A 23 -19.30 -1.38 14.47
N LYS A 24 -18.83 -2.55 14.02
CA LYS A 24 -17.65 -3.17 14.62
C LYS A 24 -16.59 -2.11 14.69
N PRO A 25 -15.99 -1.85 15.84
CA PRO A 25 -14.95 -0.86 15.97
C PRO A 25 -13.90 -1.11 14.87
N PHE A 26 -13.40 -0.07 14.23
CA PHE A 26 -12.34 -0.15 13.22
C PHE A 26 -11.13 -0.96 13.73
N ASP A 27 -10.93 -0.97 15.03
CA ASP A 27 -9.95 -1.73 15.79
C ASP A 27 -9.98 -3.26 15.53
N GLU A 28 -11.15 -3.87 15.30
CA GLU A 28 -11.20 -5.28 14.92
C GLU A 28 -10.68 -5.55 13.49
N SER A 29 -10.68 -4.56 12.62
CA SER A 29 -10.24 -4.75 11.22
C SER A 29 -8.73 -4.83 11.09
N ILE A 30 -7.96 -4.08 11.89
CA ILE A 30 -6.50 -4.09 11.84
C ILE A 30 -5.89 -5.34 12.48
N LYS A 31 -6.51 -5.89 13.53
CA LYS A 31 -6.05 -7.11 14.22
C LYS A 31 -5.85 -8.28 13.26
N LYS A 32 -6.59 -8.31 12.15
CA LYS A 32 -6.44 -9.33 11.10
C LYS A 32 -5.11 -9.26 10.37
N TYR A 33 -4.45 -8.11 10.39
CA TYR A 33 -3.20 -7.84 9.68
C TYR A 33 -2.01 -7.75 10.63
N LEU A 34 -2.21 -8.04 11.92
CA LEU A 34 -1.14 -8.15 12.89
C LEU A 34 -0.78 -9.61 13.14
N ASN A 35 0.51 -9.86 13.27
CA ASN A 35 1.05 -11.13 13.75
C ASN A 35 0.87 -11.23 15.28
N LYS A 36 1.14 -12.40 15.84
CA LYS A 36 1.04 -12.65 17.29
C LYS A 36 1.98 -11.77 18.13
N ASP A 37 3.09 -11.32 17.55
CA ASP A 37 4.08 -10.43 18.15
C ASP A 37 3.75 -8.93 17.97
N GLY A 38 2.57 -8.62 17.43
CA GLY A 38 2.13 -7.26 17.15
C GLY A 38 2.74 -6.63 15.90
N SER A 39 3.60 -7.33 15.17
CA SER A 39 4.12 -6.83 13.89
C SER A 39 3.06 -6.83 12.81
N LEU A 40 3.21 -5.94 11.83
CA LEU A 40 2.32 -5.88 10.67
C LEU A 40 2.63 -7.03 9.70
N ASP A 41 1.63 -7.81 9.33
CA ASP A 41 1.68 -8.67 8.15
C ASP A 41 1.35 -7.81 6.93
N LEU A 42 2.37 -7.09 6.44
CA LEU A 42 2.19 -6.16 5.32
C LEU A 42 1.76 -6.89 4.04
N ASN A 43 2.19 -8.14 3.83
CA ASN A 43 1.76 -8.91 2.67
C ASN A 43 0.26 -9.24 2.71
N LYS A 44 -0.27 -9.54 3.89
CA LYS A 44 -1.71 -9.76 4.06
C LYS A 44 -2.50 -8.46 3.85
N LEU A 45 -1.96 -7.33 4.30
CA LEU A 45 -2.56 -6.02 4.06
C LEU A 45 -2.50 -5.64 2.56
N MET A 46 -1.40 -5.94 1.86
CA MET A 46 -1.28 -5.77 0.41
C MET A 46 -2.30 -6.62 -0.36
N LYS A 47 -2.57 -7.86 0.05
CA LYS A 47 -3.66 -8.66 -0.54
C LYS A 47 -5.03 -7.99 -0.37
N ARG A 48 -5.26 -7.29 0.74
CA ARG A 48 -6.49 -6.49 0.94
C ARG A 48 -6.50 -5.25 0.04
N TYR A 49 -5.35 -4.59 -0.14
CA TYR A 49 -5.19 -3.48 -1.07
C TYR A 49 -5.49 -3.91 -2.52
N ILE A 50 -4.95 -5.03 -2.97
CA ILE A 50 -5.25 -5.61 -4.29
C ILE A 50 -6.75 -5.81 -4.48
N ARG A 51 -7.45 -6.34 -3.48
CA ARG A 51 -8.91 -6.49 -3.54
C ARG A 51 -9.61 -5.14 -3.68
N TYR A 52 -9.16 -4.12 -2.93
CA TYR A 52 -9.66 -2.76 -3.05
C TYR A 52 -9.45 -2.21 -4.48
N ILE A 53 -8.27 -2.42 -5.07
CA ILE A 53 -7.98 -2.01 -6.44
C ILE A 53 -8.84 -2.80 -7.46
N LYS A 54 -9.03 -4.10 -7.29
CA LYS A 54 -9.92 -4.90 -8.16
C LYS A 54 -11.37 -4.38 -8.17
N GLU A 55 -11.86 -3.95 -7.02
CA GLU A 55 -13.23 -3.45 -6.86
C GLU A 55 -13.41 -2.01 -7.40
N ARG A 56 -12.37 -1.17 -7.35
CA ARG A 56 -12.46 0.27 -7.60
C ARG A 56 -11.51 0.82 -8.66
N GLY A 57 -10.49 0.04 -9.05
CA GLY A 57 -9.43 0.49 -9.94
C GLY A 57 -9.93 0.94 -11.31
N ALA A 58 -10.96 0.28 -11.85
CA ALA A 58 -11.58 0.68 -13.11
C ALA A 58 -12.15 2.10 -13.10
N VAL A 59 -12.60 2.60 -11.94
CA VAL A 59 -13.06 3.99 -11.76
C VAL A 59 -11.89 4.92 -11.50
N MET A 60 -10.91 4.45 -10.70
CA MET A 60 -9.79 5.28 -10.25
C MET A 60 -8.72 5.48 -11.33
N PHE A 61 -8.40 4.41 -12.09
CA PHE A 61 -7.28 4.38 -13.03
C PHE A 61 -7.70 4.31 -14.50
N LYS A 62 -9.00 4.42 -14.80
CA LYS A 62 -9.52 4.27 -16.16
C LYS A 62 -8.89 5.25 -17.14
N GLY A 63 -8.29 4.68 -18.20
CA GLY A 63 -7.86 5.40 -19.41
C GLY A 63 -6.78 6.45 -19.22
N ARG A 64 -6.01 6.40 -18.10
CA ARG A 64 -4.93 7.37 -17.83
C ARG A 64 -3.71 6.67 -17.26
N ASN A 65 -2.55 6.98 -17.84
CA ASN A 65 -1.27 6.71 -17.20
C ASN A 65 -1.02 7.83 -16.19
N TYR A 66 -1.14 7.49 -14.91
CA TYR A 66 -0.87 8.43 -13.83
C TYR A 66 0.62 8.46 -13.52
N TYR A 67 1.09 9.62 -13.04
CA TYR A 67 2.41 9.76 -12.45
C TYR A 67 2.51 8.92 -11.17
N GLU A 68 3.70 8.42 -10.88
CA GLU A 68 4.03 7.61 -9.69
C GLU A 68 3.44 8.17 -8.39
N GLY A 69 3.51 9.50 -8.19
CA GLY A 69 2.97 10.17 -7.00
C GLY A 69 1.46 9.99 -6.78
N VAL A 70 0.67 9.74 -7.84
CA VAL A 70 -0.77 9.45 -7.69
C VAL A 70 -0.98 8.07 -7.07
N TYR A 71 -0.20 7.08 -7.53
CA TYR A 71 -0.24 5.73 -6.99
C TYR A 71 0.31 5.69 -5.56
N GLN A 72 1.41 6.41 -5.31
CA GLN A 72 1.98 6.59 -3.98
C GLN A 72 0.95 7.16 -3.00
N TYR A 73 0.28 8.25 -3.37
CA TYR A 73 -0.77 8.86 -2.54
C TYR A 73 -1.93 7.89 -2.25
N ASN A 74 -2.38 7.14 -3.25
CA ASN A 74 -3.45 6.16 -3.07
C ASN A 74 -3.07 5.05 -2.10
N LEU A 75 -1.85 4.50 -2.24
CA LEU A 75 -1.34 3.46 -1.34
C LEU A 75 -1.11 4.02 0.06
N ASP A 76 -0.54 5.21 0.19
CA ASP A 76 -0.33 5.89 1.46
C ASP A 76 -1.65 6.06 2.22
N GLN A 77 -2.69 6.62 1.57
CA GLN A 77 -4.00 6.79 2.19
C GLN A 77 -4.62 5.45 2.64
N PHE A 78 -4.46 4.41 1.83
CA PHE A 78 -4.94 3.08 2.19
C PHE A 78 -4.19 2.52 3.40
N LEU A 79 -2.86 2.56 3.39
CA LEU A 79 -2.03 2.02 4.48
C LEU A 79 -2.22 2.81 5.77
N SER A 80 -2.25 4.15 5.70
CA SER A 80 -2.46 5.03 6.85
C SER A 80 -3.76 4.71 7.58
N LEU A 81 -4.83 4.40 6.84
CA LEU A 81 -6.12 4.02 7.42
C LEU A 81 -6.00 2.81 8.38
N TYR A 82 -5.19 1.82 8.03
CA TYR A 82 -5.00 0.62 8.85
C TYR A 82 -3.92 0.78 9.91
N VAL A 83 -2.79 1.40 9.54
CA VAL A 83 -1.62 1.54 10.40
C VAL A 83 -1.91 2.47 11.58
N GLU A 84 -2.57 3.61 11.33
CA GLU A 84 -2.95 4.56 12.39
C GLU A 84 -4.00 3.98 13.34
N ALA A 85 -4.85 3.07 12.87
CA ALA A 85 -5.80 2.35 13.74
C ALA A 85 -5.11 1.38 14.72
N ALA A 86 -3.83 1.06 14.50
CA ALA A 86 -2.98 0.28 15.38
C ALA A 86 -1.92 1.13 16.09
N ASP A 87 -2.14 2.44 16.22
CA ASP A 87 -1.20 3.41 16.81
C ASP A 87 0.16 3.50 16.09
N GLY A 88 0.24 3.03 14.84
CA GLY A 88 1.40 3.20 13.98
C GLY A 88 1.33 4.49 13.15
N LYS A 89 2.36 4.71 12.33
CA LYS A 89 2.43 5.86 11.41
C LYS A 89 3.00 5.46 10.07
N VAL A 90 2.51 6.11 9.01
CA VAL A 90 3.08 6.06 7.65
C VAL A 90 3.73 7.42 7.37
N TYR A 91 4.97 7.39 6.93
CA TYR A 91 5.75 8.59 6.61
C TYR A 91 6.07 8.55 5.11
N PRO A 92 5.48 9.42 4.30
CA PRO A 92 5.85 9.56 2.90
C PRO A 92 7.21 10.24 2.77
N GLU A 93 7.94 9.89 1.70
CA GLU A 93 9.17 10.54 1.25
C GLU A 93 10.26 10.69 2.35
N THR A 94 10.46 9.64 3.14
CA THR A 94 11.40 9.66 4.26
C THR A 94 12.85 9.61 3.78
N GLN A 95 13.70 10.51 4.27
CA GLN A 95 15.13 10.51 3.98
C GLN A 95 15.86 9.34 4.65
N ILE A 96 16.64 8.59 3.89
CA ILE A 96 17.50 7.50 4.38
C ILE A 96 18.90 7.65 3.77
N GLY A 97 19.85 8.14 4.56
CA GLY A 97 21.18 8.46 4.05
C GLY A 97 21.12 9.55 2.97
N GLY A 98 21.72 9.30 1.82
CA GLY A 98 21.70 10.25 0.69
C GLY A 98 20.52 10.07 -0.27
N GLY A 99 19.51 9.25 0.08
CA GLY A 99 18.34 9.00 -0.74
C GLY A 99 17.04 9.11 0.03
N ARG A 100 15.93 8.81 -0.64
CA ARG A 100 14.58 8.94 -0.10
C ARG A 100 13.77 7.71 -0.46
N ILE A 101 13.13 7.09 0.53
CA ILE A 101 12.17 6.00 0.34
C ILE A 101 10.76 6.58 0.19
N ASP A 102 9.94 5.98 -0.65
CA ASP A 102 8.60 6.52 -0.95
C ASP A 102 7.67 6.44 0.25
N LEU A 103 7.62 5.30 0.95
CA LEU A 103 6.85 5.16 2.20
C LEU A 103 7.66 4.41 3.26
N LEU A 104 7.64 4.92 4.49
CA LEU A 104 8.13 4.24 5.69
C LEU A 104 6.97 4.02 6.65
N ILE A 105 6.68 2.79 6.99
CA ILE A 105 5.74 2.46 8.07
C ILE A 105 6.52 2.22 9.36
N ASN A 106 6.06 2.82 10.45
CA ASN A 106 6.51 2.47 11.81
C ASN A 106 5.33 1.98 12.62
N LEU A 107 5.43 0.74 13.10
CA LEU A 107 4.42 0.11 13.93
C LEU A 107 5.09 -0.79 14.97
N ASN A 108 4.80 -0.58 16.26
CA ASN A 108 5.36 -1.36 17.37
C ASN A 108 6.89 -1.48 17.32
N ASN A 109 7.57 -0.35 17.07
CA ASN A 109 9.04 -0.25 16.91
C ASN A 109 9.63 -1.09 15.76
N LYS A 110 8.79 -1.51 14.81
CA LYS A 110 9.22 -2.15 13.57
C LYS A 110 9.02 -1.20 12.40
N GLU A 111 9.99 -1.17 11.51
CA GLU A 111 9.97 -0.35 10.30
C GLU A 111 9.76 -1.23 9.06
N TYR A 112 8.95 -0.72 8.11
CA TYR A 112 8.66 -1.35 6.83
C TYR A 112 8.94 -0.34 5.74
N LEU A 113 9.85 -0.68 4.83
CA LEU A 113 10.25 0.18 3.71
C LEU A 113 9.49 -0.22 2.45
N ILE A 114 8.87 0.76 1.80
CA ILE A 114 8.14 0.55 0.56
C ILE A 114 8.67 1.52 -0.49
N GLU A 115 9.15 0.96 -1.58
CA GLU A 115 9.51 1.68 -2.81
C GLU A 115 8.40 1.48 -3.83
N ILE A 116 8.03 2.54 -4.55
CA ILE A 116 6.92 2.53 -5.50
C ILE A 116 7.46 2.93 -6.87
N LYS A 117 7.01 2.24 -7.91
CA LYS A 117 7.35 2.55 -9.28
C LYS A 117 6.12 2.41 -10.18
N ALA A 118 6.11 3.16 -11.27
CA ALA A 118 5.03 3.13 -12.24
C ALA A 118 5.57 3.00 -13.67
N ASN A 119 5.07 1.98 -14.41
CA ASN A 119 5.36 1.75 -15.83
C ASN A 119 6.87 1.76 -16.16
N ILE A 120 7.65 1.03 -15.37
CA ILE A 120 9.10 0.93 -15.51
C ILE A 120 9.52 -0.19 -16.47
N ASP A 121 10.67 -0.01 -17.10
CA ASP A 121 11.36 -1.03 -17.88
C ASP A 121 12.23 -1.95 -16.99
N GLU A 122 12.87 -2.96 -17.60
CA GLU A 122 13.71 -3.94 -16.90
C GLU A 122 14.91 -3.29 -16.21
N ASP A 123 15.56 -2.31 -16.85
CA ASP A 123 16.71 -1.60 -16.27
C ASP A 123 16.30 -0.80 -15.03
N GLN A 124 15.16 -0.14 -15.08
CA GLN A 124 14.59 0.60 -13.96
C GLN A 124 14.15 -0.35 -12.84
N TYR A 125 13.62 -1.51 -13.20
CA TYR A 125 13.25 -2.56 -12.24
C TYR A 125 14.45 -3.04 -11.44
N GLU A 126 15.55 -3.41 -12.13
CA GLU A 126 16.78 -3.85 -11.46
C GLU A 126 17.42 -2.73 -10.61
N LYS A 127 17.39 -1.48 -11.08
CA LYS A 127 17.85 -0.32 -10.29
C LYS A 127 17.03 -0.13 -9.03
N SER A 128 15.70 -0.25 -9.11
CA SER A 128 14.79 -0.11 -7.97
C SER A 128 15.03 -1.19 -6.91
N LYS A 129 15.27 -2.43 -7.31
CA LYS A 129 15.64 -3.51 -6.39
C LYS A 129 16.97 -3.22 -5.67
N LYS A 130 17.98 -2.77 -6.39
CA LYS A 130 19.28 -2.39 -5.81
C LYS A 130 19.13 -1.24 -4.83
N GLN A 131 18.38 -0.20 -5.18
CA GLN A 131 18.11 0.94 -4.31
C GLN A 131 17.42 0.52 -3.02
N LEU A 132 16.36 -0.28 -3.11
CA LEU A 132 15.64 -0.78 -1.93
C LEU A 132 16.54 -1.64 -1.05
N LYS A 133 17.37 -2.55 -1.62
CA LYS A 133 18.36 -3.33 -0.86
C LYS A 133 19.34 -2.45 -0.09
N GLU A 134 19.78 -1.32 -0.66
CA GLU A 134 20.65 -0.37 0.05
C GLU A 134 19.93 0.33 1.21
N TYR A 135 18.67 0.70 1.07
CA TYR A 135 17.89 1.26 2.18
C TYR A 135 17.69 0.25 3.30
N ILE A 136 17.38 -1.01 2.97
CA ILE A 136 17.25 -2.12 3.92
C ILE A 136 18.54 -2.30 4.73
N LYS A 137 19.70 -2.33 4.07
CA LYS A 137 21.00 -2.44 4.73
C LYS A 137 21.28 -1.27 5.66
N ARG A 138 21.05 -0.03 5.19
CA ARG A 138 21.27 1.20 6.00
C ARG A 138 20.40 1.26 7.23
N LYS A 139 19.17 0.74 7.15
CA LYS A 139 18.24 0.66 8.28
C LYS A 139 18.50 -0.55 9.19
N GLY A 140 19.33 -1.50 8.79
CA GLY A 140 19.61 -2.71 9.56
C GLY A 140 18.40 -3.66 9.65
N ILE A 141 17.45 -3.54 8.74
CA ILE A 141 16.28 -4.44 8.61
C ILE A 141 16.56 -5.54 7.60
N LYS A 142 15.65 -6.51 7.46
CA LYS A 142 15.88 -7.69 6.62
C LYS A 142 14.92 -7.83 5.45
N GLU A 143 13.92 -6.97 5.35
CA GLU A 143 12.91 -7.06 4.30
C GLU A 143 12.42 -5.70 3.86
N GLY A 144 11.96 -5.62 2.61
CA GLY A 144 11.37 -4.42 2.03
C GLY A 144 10.40 -4.77 0.91
N TRP A 145 9.59 -3.81 0.52
CA TRP A 145 8.52 -3.97 -0.45
C TRP A 145 8.74 -3.07 -1.65
N LEU A 146 8.73 -3.67 -2.84
CA LEU A 146 8.73 -2.97 -4.13
C LEU A 146 7.34 -3.12 -4.74
N ILE A 147 6.65 -2.00 -4.94
CA ILE A 147 5.30 -1.97 -5.48
C ILE A 147 5.35 -1.34 -6.88
N ILE A 148 5.01 -2.10 -7.90
CA ILE A 148 5.10 -1.68 -9.29
C ILE A 148 3.70 -1.60 -9.89
N TYR A 149 3.28 -0.39 -10.23
CA TYR A 149 2.06 -0.16 -10.98
C TYR A 149 2.36 -0.25 -12.47
N SER A 150 1.61 -1.10 -13.18
CA SER A 150 1.86 -1.33 -14.60
C SER A 150 0.57 -1.52 -15.39
N ASP A 151 0.51 -0.91 -16.56
CA ASP A 151 -0.56 -1.06 -17.53
C ASP A 151 -0.36 -2.26 -18.47
N THR A 152 0.83 -2.89 -18.44
CA THR A 152 1.18 -4.03 -19.29
C THR A 152 0.94 -5.38 -18.63
N VAL A 153 0.87 -5.46 -17.30
CA VAL A 153 0.61 -6.72 -16.61
C VAL A 153 -0.84 -7.18 -16.80
N LYS A 154 -1.01 -8.47 -17.04
CA LYS A 154 -2.35 -9.06 -17.30
C LYS A 154 -3.19 -9.21 -16.03
N ASP A 155 -2.53 -9.50 -14.90
CA ASP A 155 -3.17 -9.62 -13.58
C ASP A 155 -2.21 -9.12 -12.50
N PHE A 156 -2.65 -9.14 -11.27
CA PHE A 156 -1.85 -8.82 -10.10
C PHE A 156 -0.92 -9.98 -9.77
N GLU A 157 0.37 -9.68 -9.57
CA GLU A 157 1.38 -10.69 -9.33
C GLU A 157 2.16 -10.36 -8.04
N TYR A 158 2.66 -11.41 -7.41
CA TYR A 158 3.52 -11.30 -6.24
C TYR A 158 4.71 -12.23 -6.39
N ASN A 159 5.91 -11.68 -6.21
CA ASN A 159 7.16 -12.39 -6.21
C ASN A 159 7.91 -12.14 -4.89
N LEU A 160 8.59 -13.17 -4.40
CA LEU A 160 9.50 -13.06 -3.27
C LEU A 160 10.91 -13.40 -3.76
N GLU A 161 11.83 -12.45 -3.62
CA GLU A 161 13.24 -12.67 -3.84
C GLU A 161 13.97 -12.66 -2.49
N GLU A 162 14.89 -13.61 -2.29
CA GLU A 162 15.74 -13.65 -1.12
C GLU A 162 17.21 -13.78 -1.53
N GLU A 163 18.02 -12.83 -1.11
CA GLU A 163 19.44 -12.81 -1.42
C GLU A 163 20.22 -12.24 -0.22
N ASN A 164 21.28 -12.93 0.20
CA ASN A 164 22.15 -12.51 1.31
C ASN A 164 21.39 -12.16 2.61
N GLY A 165 20.30 -12.89 2.91
CA GLY A 165 19.45 -12.69 4.07
C GLY A 165 18.53 -11.45 4.00
N ILE A 166 18.44 -10.81 2.84
CA ILE A 166 17.50 -9.73 2.55
C ILE A 166 16.35 -10.30 1.72
N LYS A 167 15.11 -9.99 2.13
CA LYS A 167 13.89 -10.36 1.42
C LYS A 167 13.30 -9.15 0.72
N LEU A 168 13.02 -9.30 -0.57
CA LEU A 168 12.25 -8.32 -1.35
C LEU A 168 10.88 -8.91 -1.69
N HIS A 169 9.84 -8.27 -1.21
CA HIS A 169 8.45 -8.55 -1.55
C HIS A 169 8.05 -7.66 -2.72
N ILE A 170 7.86 -8.25 -3.88
CA ILE A 170 7.60 -7.50 -5.12
C ILE A 170 6.16 -7.73 -5.55
N TRP A 171 5.40 -6.65 -5.66
CA TRP A 171 4.00 -6.66 -6.07
C TRP A 171 3.83 -5.91 -7.39
N PHE A 172 3.25 -6.57 -8.38
CA PHE A 172 2.81 -5.93 -9.61
C PHE A 172 1.32 -5.62 -9.53
N ILE A 173 0.98 -4.35 -9.64
CA ILE A 173 -0.38 -3.84 -9.54
C ILE A 173 -0.86 -3.46 -10.94
N LYS A 174 -1.84 -4.19 -11.43
CA LYS A 174 -2.48 -3.89 -12.71
C LYS A 174 -3.20 -2.54 -12.65
N THR A 175 -2.95 -1.67 -13.64
CA THR A 175 -3.59 -0.36 -13.77
C THR A 175 -4.43 -0.23 -15.05
N ASN A 176 -4.27 -1.14 -16.01
CA ASN A 176 -5.09 -1.19 -17.20
C ASN A 176 -6.39 -1.96 -16.93
N PHE A 177 -7.47 -1.22 -16.71
CA PHE A 177 -8.80 -1.76 -16.52
C PHE A 177 -9.62 -1.50 -17.79
N GLU A 178 -9.94 -2.57 -18.53
CA GLU A 178 -10.83 -2.51 -19.69
C GLU A 178 -12.24 -2.10 -19.24
N SER A 179 -12.85 -1.22 -20.01
CA SER A 179 -14.25 -0.89 -19.79
C SER A 179 -15.13 -2.05 -20.28
N PRO A 180 -16.11 -2.52 -19.50
CA PRO A 180 -17.06 -3.53 -19.98
C PRO A 180 -17.76 -3.13 -21.30
N SER A 181 -17.83 -1.84 -21.61
CA SER A 181 -18.38 -1.32 -22.86
C SER A 181 -17.45 -1.43 -24.07
N MET A 182 -16.21 -1.92 -23.90
CA MET A 182 -15.25 -2.16 -24.98
C MET A 182 -15.08 -3.64 -25.33
N VAL A 183 -15.79 -4.52 -24.66
CA VAL A 183 -15.85 -5.94 -25.01
C VAL A 183 -16.95 -6.08 -26.05
N ASN A 184 -16.57 -6.04 -27.34
CA ASN A 184 -17.44 -6.40 -28.47
C ASN A 184 -17.54 -7.92 -28.59
#